data_fdf80f9ae23489c7a7045b698ab2c835
#
_entry.id   fdf80f9ae23489c7a7045b698ab2c835
#
_cell.length_a   1.000
_cell.length_b   1.000
_cell.length_c   1.000
_cell.angle_alpha   90.00
_cell.angle_beta   90.00
_cell.angle_gamma   90.00
#
_symmetry.space_group_name_H-M   'P 1'
#
loop_
_entity.id
_entity.type
_entity.pdbx_description
1 polymer ?
#
loop_
_entity_poly.entity_id
_entity_poly.type
_entity_poly.pdbx_seq_one_letter_code
_entity_poly.pdbx_strand_id
1 'polypeptide(L)'
;VIRSGRRAGTRHLVVHVLGGAREVPPRAGFVVSAKVGNSVVRHRVTRRLRPLLREHLTRLAPGTDVVIRALPAAATATSAELAADLRSGLAAAQRPRQGRRPAHAAAALRQDTR
;
A
#
# COMPACT_ATOMS: atom_id res chain seq x y z
N VAL A 1 -17.50 2.20 8.74
CA VAL A 1 -17.58 1.41 8.22
C VAL A 1 -16.65 0.95 7.44
N ILE A 2 -16.38 0.10 7.32
CA ILE A 2 -15.50 -0.30 6.75
C ILE A 2 -15.70 -0.79 5.68
N ARG A 3 -15.39 -0.70 4.89
CA ARG A 3 -15.64 -1.08 3.91
C ARG A 3 -14.72 -1.84 3.34
N SER A 4 -14.36 -2.20 2.44
CA SER A 4 -13.56 -2.90 1.56
C SER A 4 -12.11 -2.65 1.71
N GLY A 5 -11.63 -2.41 2.88
CA GLY A 5 -10.23 -2.18 3.11
C GLY A 5 -9.42 -3.46 2.93
N ARG A 6 -8.33 -3.34 2.21
CA ARG A 6 -7.40 -4.45 2.04
C ARG A 6 -5.99 -3.94 2.18
N ARG A 7 -5.08 -4.81 2.53
CA ARG A 7 -3.70 -4.40 2.62
C ARG A 7 -2.79 -5.53 2.14
N ALA A 8 -1.63 -5.14 1.69
CA ALA A 8 -0.61 -6.08 1.25
C ALA A 8 0.74 -5.57 1.73
N GLY A 9 1.50 -6.44 2.34
CA GLY A 9 2.84 -6.09 2.82
C GLY A 9 3.87 -6.53 1.82
N THR A 10 4.90 -5.71 1.66
CA THR A 10 6.06 -6.04 0.87
C THR A 10 7.28 -5.83 1.76
N ARG A 11 8.47 -5.99 1.21
CA ARG A 11 9.67 -5.84 2.00
C ARG A 11 9.83 -4.43 2.56
N HIS A 12 9.45 -3.42 1.79
CA HIS A 12 9.68 -2.03 2.17
C HIS A 12 8.42 -1.26 2.52
N LEU A 13 7.25 -1.77 2.14
CA LEU A 13 6.02 -1.01 2.25
C LEU A 13 4.86 -1.88 2.71
N VAL A 14 3.86 -1.23 3.28
CA VAL A 14 2.54 -1.85 3.45
C VAL A 14 1.57 -0.96 2.68
N VAL A 15 0.85 -1.56 1.75
CA VAL A 15 -0.10 -0.85 0.90
C VAL A 15 -1.50 -1.13 1.40
N HIS A 16 -2.24 -0.08 1.74
CA HIS A 16 -3.64 -0.18 2.15
C HIS A 16 -4.50 0.42 1.05
N VAL A 17 -5.51 -0.31 0.62
CA VAL A 17 -6.44 0.17 -0.40
C VAL A 17 -7.84 0.09 0.16
N LEU A 18 -8.53 1.23 0.14
CA LEU A 18 -9.90 1.33 0.62
C LEU A 18 -10.76 1.77 -0.54
N GLY A 19 -11.68 0.93 -0.94
CA GLY A 19 -12.61 1.28 -1.99
C GLY A 19 -13.82 1.98 -1.41
N GLY A 20 -14.45 2.77 -2.22
CA GLY A 20 -15.67 3.47 -1.81
C GLY A 20 -16.58 3.68 -2.99
N ALA A 21 -17.79 4.09 -2.68
CA ALA A 21 -18.77 4.37 -3.71
C ALA A 21 -18.83 5.84 -4.08
N ARG A 22 -17.86 6.61 -3.60
CA ARG A 22 -17.87 8.04 -3.86
C ARG A 22 -17.34 8.33 -5.26
N GLU A 23 -17.87 9.39 -5.82
CA GLU A 23 -17.47 9.79 -7.17
C GLU A 23 -16.46 10.91 -7.09
N VAL A 24 -15.38 10.65 -6.42
CA VAL A 24 -14.28 11.60 -6.31
C VAL A 24 -13.03 10.92 -6.83
N PRO A 25 -12.05 11.69 -7.27
CA PRO A 25 -10.82 11.08 -7.76
C PRO A 25 -10.13 10.25 -6.69
N PRO A 26 -9.35 9.25 -7.07
CA PRO A 26 -8.58 8.47 -6.11
C PRO A 26 -7.64 9.38 -5.32
N ARG A 27 -7.43 9.05 -4.06
CA ARG A 27 -6.57 9.83 -3.18
C ARG A 27 -5.51 8.95 -2.57
N ALA A 28 -4.39 9.55 -2.22
CA ALA A 28 -3.28 8.82 -1.65
C ALA A 28 -2.70 9.56 -0.46
N GLY A 29 -2.24 8.79 0.50
CA GLY A 29 -1.53 9.32 1.64
C GLY A 29 -0.34 8.46 1.97
N PHE A 30 0.61 9.04 2.70
CA PHE A 30 1.80 8.32 3.12
C PHE A 30 1.94 8.39 4.63
N VAL A 31 2.37 7.28 5.22
CA VAL A 31 2.68 7.22 6.64
C VAL A 31 4.13 6.79 6.75
N VAL A 32 5.00 7.72 7.17
CA VAL A 32 6.41 7.43 7.31
C VAL A 32 6.79 7.81 8.74
N SER A 33 6.85 6.82 9.60
CA SER A 33 7.06 7.05 11.03
C SER A 33 8.54 7.25 11.36
N ALA A 34 8.80 7.64 12.59
CA ALA A 34 10.16 7.84 13.07
C ALA A 34 10.97 6.55 13.06
N LYS A 35 10.31 5.40 12.99
CA LYS A 35 11.01 4.12 12.90
C LYS A 35 11.77 3.96 11.60
N VAL A 36 11.38 4.70 10.56
CA VAL A 36 12.08 4.65 9.29
C VAL A 36 13.38 5.44 9.37
N GLY A 37 13.38 6.53 10.12
CA GLY A 37 14.57 7.34 10.27
C GLY A 37 14.22 8.75 10.71
N ASN A 38 15.21 9.63 10.67
CA ASN A 38 14.99 11.01 11.04
C ASN A 38 14.22 11.75 9.94
N SER A 39 13.94 13.02 10.14
CA SER A 39 13.10 13.77 9.23
C SER A 39 13.67 13.84 7.82
N VAL A 40 14.98 13.91 7.69
CA VAL A 40 15.62 13.94 6.37
C VAL A 40 15.36 12.63 5.62
N VAL A 41 15.55 11.50 6.33
CA VAL A 41 15.32 10.20 5.73
C VAL A 41 13.86 10.01 5.37
N ARG A 42 12.95 10.39 6.28
CA ARG A 42 11.52 10.24 6.02
C ARG A 42 11.07 11.07 4.83
N HIS A 43 11.59 12.28 4.74
CA HIS A 43 11.26 13.16 3.63
C HIS A 43 11.75 12.58 2.31
N ARG A 44 12.95 12.00 2.32
CA ARG A 44 13.50 11.39 1.12
C ARG A 44 12.65 10.21 0.65
N VAL A 45 12.18 9.38 1.58
CA VAL A 45 11.34 8.25 1.24
C VAL A 45 10.03 8.72 0.61
N THR A 46 9.40 9.71 1.23
CA THR A 46 8.15 10.26 0.70
C THR A 46 8.36 10.84 -0.69
N ARG A 47 9.48 11.55 -0.87
CA ARG A 47 9.77 12.19 -2.15
C ARG A 47 9.98 11.17 -3.26
N ARG A 48 10.54 9.99 -2.93
CA ARG A 48 10.71 8.94 -3.90
C ARG A 48 9.39 8.24 -4.23
N LEU A 49 8.52 8.09 -3.23
CA LEU A 49 7.26 7.39 -3.40
C LEU A 49 6.21 8.21 -4.15
N ARG A 50 6.21 9.51 -3.95
CA ARG A 50 5.15 10.35 -4.48
C ARG A 50 4.97 10.25 -6.00
N PRO A 51 6.02 10.41 -6.81
CA PRO A 51 5.83 10.30 -8.26
C PRO A 51 5.48 8.87 -8.70
N LEU A 52 5.96 7.88 -7.96
CA LEU A 52 5.65 6.50 -8.30
C LEU A 52 4.16 6.21 -8.09
N LEU A 53 3.63 6.65 -6.95
CA LEU A 53 2.22 6.43 -6.68
C LEU A 53 1.33 7.23 -7.61
N ARG A 54 1.78 8.41 -8.01
CA ARG A 54 0.99 9.25 -8.90
C ARG A 54 0.64 8.53 -10.19
N GLU A 55 1.56 7.75 -10.73
CA GLU A 55 1.31 6.99 -11.95
C GLU A 55 0.22 5.95 -11.75
N HIS A 56 0.14 5.38 -10.56
CA HIS A 56 -0.86 4.36 -10.29
C HIS A 56 -2.24 4.96 -10.04
N LEU A 57 -2.28 6.19 -9.50
CA LEU A 57 -3.55 6.80 -9.16
C LEU A 57 -4.47 6.96 -10.37
N THR A 58 -3.89 7.18 -11.54
CA THR A 58 -4.70 7.39 -12.74
C THR A 58 -5.43 6.12 -13.16
N ARG A 59 -5.04 4.98 -12.62
CA ARG A 59 -5.64 3.70 -12.97
C ARG A 59 -6.60 3.17 -11.93
N LEU A 60 -6.75 3.89 -10.84
CA LEU A 60 -7.63 3.44 -9.75
C LEU A 60 -9.04 3.97 -9.95
N ALA A 61 -10.00 3.20 -9.47
CA ALA A 61 -11.40 3.60 -9.58
C ALA A 61 -11.68 4.84 -8.72
N PRO A 62 -12.64 5.66 -9.12
CA PRO A 62 -13.04 6.78 -8.29
C PRO A 62 -13.44 6.32 -6.90
N GLY A 63 -13.17 7.14 -5.91
CA GLY A 63 -13.48 6.83 -4.53
C GLY A 63 -12.49 5.95 -3.83
N THR A 64 -11.44 5.51 -4.53
CA THR A 64 -10.41 4.67 -3.93
C THR A 64 -9.44 5.53 -3.12
N ASP A 65 -9.14 5.09 -1.91
CA ASP A 65 -8.11 5.71 -1.09
C ASP A 65 -6.97 4.72 -0.92
N VAL A 66 -5.75 5.21 -1.10
CA VAL A 66 -4.56 4.38 -0.94
C VAL A 66 -3.69 5.00 0.13
N VAL A 67 -3.27 4.22 1.10
CA VAL A 67 -2.33 4.66 2.12
C VAL A 67 -1.11 3.78 2.04
N ILE A 68 0.04 4.40 1.87
CA ILE A 68 1.31 3.68 1.80
C ILE A 68 2.05 3.93 3.10
N ARG A 69 2.29 2.86 3.85
CA ARG A 69 3.07 2.94 5.06
C ARG A 69 4.47 2.44 4.76
N ALA A 70 5.46 3.25 5.03
CA ALA A 70 6.85 2.85 4.82
C ALA A 70 7.33 2.04 6.01
N LEU A 71 7.99 0.93 5.73
CA LEU A 71 8.63 0.11 6.75
C LEU A 71 10.08 0.57 6.93
N PRO A 72 10.74 0.22 8.04
CA PRO A 72 12.11 0.68 8.25
C PRO A 72 13.05 0.36 7.09
N ALA A 73 12.86 -0.75 6.40
CA ALA A 73 13.72 -1.09 5.26
C ALA A 73 13.63 -0.08 4.13
N ALA A 74 12.57 0.73 4.08
CA ALA A 74 12.42 1.72 3.04
C ALA A 74 13.49 2.81 3.12
N ALA A 75 14.11 2.98 4.28
CA ALA A 75 15.11 4.02 4.46
C ALA A 75 16.28 3.88 3.49
N THR A 76 16.63 2.65 3.14
CA THR A 76 17.77 2.39 2.25
C THR A 76 17.33 1.82 0.91
N ALA A 77 16.04 1.78 0.63
CA ALA A 77 15.55 1.23 -0.63
C ALA A 77 15.79 2.22 -1.77
N THR A 78 16.14 1.67 -2.92
CA THR A 78 16.26 2.50 -4.12
C THR A 78 14.88 2.82 -4.65
N SER A 79 14.80 3.81 -5.53
CA SER A 79 13.52 4.13 -6.17
C SER A 79 13.00 2.93 -6.97
N ALA A 80 13.88 2.17 -7.59
CA ALA A 80 13.46 0.99 -8.34
C ALA A 80 12.87 -0.07 -7.43
N GLU A 81 13.46 -0.26 -6.25
CA GLU A 81 12.93 -1.22 -5.28
C GLU A 81 11.57 -0.78 -4.76
N LEU A 82 11.43 0.51 -4.48
CA LEU A 82 10.14 1.03 -4.03
C LEU A 82 9.09 0.93 -5.12
N ALA A 83 9.48 1.16 -6.37
CA ALA A 83 8.55 1.05 -7.48
C ALA A 83 8.04 -0.38 -7.64
N ALA A 84 8.94 -1.35 -7.52
CA ALA A 84 8.56 -2.76 -7.63
C ALA A 84 7.62 -3.16 -6.49
N ASP A 85 7.93 -2.73 -5.27
CA ASP A 85 7.10 -3.04 -4.13
C ASP A 85 5.72 -2.39 -4.24
N LEU A 86 5.68 -1.15 -4.72
CA LEU A 86 4.42 -0.45 -4.87
C LEU A 86 3.54 -1.15 -5.89
N ARG A 87 4.12 -1.53 -7.02
CA ARG A 87 3.36 -2.24 -8.05
C ARG A 87 2.84 -3.57 -7.53
N SER A 88 3.70 -4.33 -6.87
CA SER A 88 3.33 -5.62 -6.31
C SER A 88 2.28 -5.48 -5.22
N GLY A 89 2.47 -4.52 -4.32
CA GLY A 89 1.55 -4.31 -3.21
C GLY A 89 0.18 -3.84 -3.66
N LEU A 90 0.14 -2.93 -4.63
CA LEU A 90 -1.13 -2.45 -5.17
C LEU A 90 -1.89 -3.58 -5.87
N ALA A 91 -1.18 -4.39 -6.65
CA ALA A 91 -1.82 -5.49 -7.33
C ALA A 91 -2.39 -6.49 -6.33
N ALA A 92 -1.64 -6.80 -5.29
CA ALA A 92 -2.08 -7.75 -4.28
C ALA A 92 -3.26 -7.21 -3.47
N ALA A 93 -3.22 -5.92 -3.10
CA ALA A 93 -4.27 -5.31 -2.29
C ALA A 93 -5.56 -5.17 -3.08
N GLN A 94 -5.48 -5.08 -4.39
CA GLN A 94 -6.66 -4.94 -5.23
C GLN A 94 -7.19 -6.26 -5.76
N ARG A 95 -6.47 -7.36 -5.52
CA ARG A 95 -6.90 -8.65 -6.00
C ARG A 95 -8.24 -9.01 -5.37
N PRO A 96 -9.20 -9.49 -6.17
CA PRO A 96 -10.48 -9.87 -5.59
C PRO A 96 -10.28 -10.94 -4.55
N ARG A 97 -11.06 -10.85 -3.47
CA ARG A 97 -10.99 -11.84 -2.44
C ARG A 97 -11.62 -13.11 -2.94
N GLN A 98 -10.87 -14.20 -2.93
CA GLN A 98 -11.40 -15.46 -3.38
C GLN A 98 -12.17 -16.08 -2.25
N GLY A 99 -13.10 -16.64 -2.55
CA GLY A 99 -13.84 -17.28 -1.52
C GLY A 99 -13.03 -18.26 -0.73
N ARG A 100 -12.09 -18.28 -0.96
CA ARG A 100 -11.43 -18.63 -0.33
C ARG A 100 -10.55 -18.91 0.22
N ARG A 101 -10.50 -19.19 0.30
CA ARG A 101 -9.67 -19.26 0.75
C ARG A 101 -9.33 -19.64 1.43
N PRO A 102 -9.58 -20.17 1.51
CA PRO A 102 -9.32 -20.42 2.22
C PRO A 102 -8.50 -20.75 2.74
N ALA A 103 -8.75 -21.09 2.83
CA ALA A 103 -8.14 -21.06 3.40
C ALA A 103 -7.17 -20.89 3.69
N HIS A 104 -7.57 -21.08 3.82
CA HIS A 104 -6.76 -20.70 4.26
C HIS A 104 -6.25 -20.22 4.49
N ALA A 105 -6.69 -20.43 4.47
CA ALA A 105 -6.27 -19.91 4.81
C ALA A 105 -5.74 -19.50 5.21
N ALA A 106 -6.08 -19.79 5.39
CA ALA A 106 -5.63 -19.37 6.00
C ALA A 106 -4.95 -18.93 6.28
N ALA A 107 -5.20 -19.24 6.38
CA ALA A 107 -4.66 -18.70 6.82
C ALA A 107 -4.14 -17.99 6.86
N ALA A 108 -4.50 -18.19 6.86
CA ALA A 108 -4.12 -17.46 7.06
C ALA A 108 -3.83 -16.73 7.25
N LEU A 109 -4.20 -17.10 7.20
CA LEU A 109 -3.92 -16.50 7.56
C LEU A 109 -3.47 -15.92 7.95
N ARG A 110 -3.61 -16.45 8.07
CA ARG A 110 -3.31 -15.99 8.58
C ARG A 110 -2.72 -15.23 8.70
N GLN A 111 -3.29 -15.47 8.49
CA GLN A 111 -3.07 -14.78 8.69
C GLN A 111 -2.95 -13.91 8.76
N ASP A 112 -3.54 -14.21 8.65
CA ASP A 112 -3.60 -13.37 8.83
C ASP A 112 -3.64 -12.62 9.00
N THR A 113 -4.06 -12.86 8.99
CA THR A 113 -4.19 -12.22 9.29
C THR A 113 -4.19 -11.72 9.51
N ARG A 114 -4.64 -12.15 9.65
CA ARG A 114 -4.90 -11.69 9.94
C ARG A 114 -4.61 -11.24 10.26
#